data_1b908fa8de2db738b69de4f936686096
#
_entry.id   1b908fa8de2db738b69de4f936686096
#
_cell.length_a   1.000
_cell.length_b   1.000
_cell.length_c   1.000
_cell.angle_alpha   90.00
_cell.angle_beta   90.00
_cell.angle_gamma   90.00
#
_symmetry.space_group_name_H-M   'P 1'
#
loop_
_entity.id
_entity.type
_entity.pdbx_description
1 polymer ?
#
loop_
_entity_poly.entity_id
_entity_poly.type
_entity_poly.pdbx_seq_one_letter_code
_entity_poly.pdbx_strand_id
1 'polypeptide(L)'
;MTNYPYYIAVRYNAGILIKIDFGVKNGRKFKTWSDCAEAVKRYQAKHPITNEQQILILEYSDQYESKIIEICQRDRWTSVAAPIKLM
;
A
#
# COMPACT_ATOMS: atom_id res chain seq x y z
N MET A 1 -3.35 20.84 8.71
CA MET A 1 -4.54 20.38 7.99
C MET A 1 -4.30 18.99 7.43
N THR A 2 -5.16 18.04 7.76
CA THR A 2 -4.99 16.66 7.34
C THR A 2 -5.73 16.43 6.03
N ASN A 3 -5.03 15.84 5.05
CA ASN A 3 -5.60 15.52 3.74
C ASN A 3 -6.11 14.07 3.75
N TYR A 4 -7.08 13.80 4.61
CA TYR A 4 -7.69 12.49 4.69
C TYR A 4 -8.87 12.37 3.72
N PRO A 5 -9.12 11.14 3.24
CA PRO A 5 -8.25 9.99 3.35
C PRO A 5 -7.06 10.09 2.37
N TYR A 6 -6.01 9.34 2.65
CA TYR A 6 -4.92 9.19 1.70
C TYR A 6 -4.47 7.72 1.69
N TYR A 7 -3.74 7.34 0.66
CA TYR A 7 -3.37 5.95 0.44
C TYR A 7 -1.87 5.82 0.29
N ILE A 8 -1.32 4.77 0.87
CA ILE A 8 0.11 4.48 0.82
C ILE A 8 0.27 3.01 0.44
N ALA A 9 1.24 2.73 -0.44
CA ALA A 9 1.61 1.36 -0.77
C ALA A 9 2.80 0.93 0.07
N VAL A 10 2.72 -0.28 0.62
CA VAL A 10 3.81 -0.86 1.39
C VAL A 10 4.09 -2.27 0.86
N ARG A 11 5.35 -2.69 0.98
CA ARG A 11 5.76 -4.06 0.69
C ARG A 11 5.82 -4.83 1.99
N TYR A 12 5.15 -5.96 2.02
CA TYR A 12 5.15 -6.86 3.17
C TYR A 12 5.98 -8.09 2.86
N ASN A 13 6.91 -8.40 3.74
CA ASN A 13 7.76 -9.57 3.60
C ASN A 13 8.14 -10.06 4.99
N ALA A 14 7.74 -11.29 5.32
CA ALA A 14 8.11 -11.94 6.58
C ALA A 14 7.83 -11.09 7.83
N GLY A 15 6.68 -10.45 7.88
CA GLY A 15 6.28 -9.63 9.03
C GLY A 15 6.79 -8.20 8.99
N ILE A 16 7.57 -7.83 7.98
CA ILE A 16 8.13 -6.48 7.88
C ILE A 16 7.38 -5.69 6.80
N LEU A 17 6.92 -4.49 7.18
CA LEU A 17 6.27 -3.56 6.26
C LEU A 17 7.25 -2.46 5.90
N ILE A 18 7.48 -2.25 4.62
CA ILE A 18 8.37 -1.21 4.11
C ILE A 18 7.59 -0.38 3.10
N LYS A 19 7.54 0.94 3.30
CA LYS A 19 6.90 1.84 2.36
C LYS A 19 7.64 1.78 1.02
N ILE A 20 6.88 1.68 -0.06
CA ILE A 20 7.46 1.63 -1.40
C ILE A 20 7.92 3.04 -1.77
N ASP A 21 9.14 3.11 -2.27
CA ASP A 21 9.72 4.35 -2.76
C ASP A 21 9.31 4.56 -4.22
N PHE A 22 8.46 5.58 -4.43
CA PHE A 22 8.06 6.02 -5.77
C PHE A 22 8.82 7.29 -6.17
N GLY A 23 10.04 7.47 -5.65
CA GLY A 23 10.82 8.67 -5.90
C GLY A 23 10.53 9.81 -4.94
N VAL A 24 9.74 9.56 -3.90
CA VAL A 24 9.40 10.53 -2.87
C VAL A 24 9.89 10.00 -1.53
N LYS A 25 10.65 10.81 -0.82
CA LYS A 25 11.19 10.46 0.49
C LYS A 25 10.03 10.21 1.47
N ASN A 26 10.15 9.16 2.27
CA ASN A 26 9.15 8.76 3.27
C ASN A 26 7.85 8.21 2.69
N GLY A 27 7.88 7.78 1.42
CA GLY A 27 6.72 7.21 0.77
C GLY A 27 5.78 8.26 0.19
N ARG A 28 5.09 7.89 -0.87
CA ARG A 28 4.17 8.79 -1.56
C ARG A 28 2.76 8.59 -1.02
N LYS A 29 2.08 9.71 -0.73
CA LYS A 29 0.67 9.73 -0.36
C LYS A 29 -0.17 9.98 -1.60
N PHE A 30 -1.10 9.09 -1.85
CA PHE A 30 -2.01 9.20 -3.00
C PHE A 30 -3.38 9.66 -2.50
N LYS A 31 -4.04 10.49 -3.27
CA LYS A 31 -5.37 11.01 -2.91
C LYS A 31 -6.47 9.98 -3.14
N THR A 32 -6.28 9.09 -4.11
CA THR A 32 -7.26 8.07 -4.45
C THR A 32 -6.61 6.69 -4.44
N TRP A 33 -7.43 5.70 -4.17
CA TRP A 33 -7.02 4.30 -4.26
C TRP A 33 -6.55 3.95 -5.67
N SER A 34 -7.27 4.42 -6.69
CA SER A 34 -6.93 4.14 -8.08
C SER A 34 -5.54 4.61 -8.45
N ASP A 35 -5.17 5.83 -8.04
CA ASP A 35 -3.84 6.37 -8.31
C ASP A 35 -2.76 5.53 -7.65
N CYS A 36 -3.00 5.11 -6.42
CA CYS A 36 -2.08 4.25 -5.71
C CYS A 36 -1.92 2.89 -6.40
N ALA A 37 -3.02 2.29 -6.81
CA ALA A 37 -3.01 0.99 -7.50
C ALA A 37 -2.25 1.07 -8.83
N GLU A 38 -2.45 2.13 -9.60
CA GLU A 38 -1.72 2.31 -10.85
C GLU A 38 -0.23 2.46 -10.63
N ALA A 39 0.16 3.22 -9.62
CA ALA A 39 1.57 3.39 -9.27
C ALA A 39 2.20 2.05 -8.88
N VAL A 40 1.46 1.23 -8.14
CA VAL A 40 1.93 -0.10 -7.75
C VAL A 40 2.10 -1.00 -8.97
N LYS A 41 1.17 -0.95 -9.92
CA LYS A 41 1.29 -1.74 -11.15
C LYS A 41 2.54 -1.38 -11.94
N ARG A 42 2.84 -0.08 -12.06
CA ARG A 42 4.06 0.38 -12.72
C ARG A 42 5.31 -0.05 -11.95
N TYR A 43 5.26 0.03 -10.64
CA TYR A 43 6.37 -0.40 -9.79
C TYR A 43 6.66 -1.89 -9.99
N GLN A 44 5.63 -2.73 -10.00
CA GLN A 44 5.79 -4.16 -10.17
C GLN A 44 6.36 -4.53 -11.54
N ALA A 45 6.06 -3.76 -12.57
CA ALA A 45 6.62 -4.01 -13.90
C ALA A 45 8.14 -3.87 -13.90
N LYS A 46 8.68 -3.00 -13.05
CA LYS A 46 10.12 -2.79 -12.93
C LYS A 46 10.75 -3.58 -11.78
N HIS A 47 9.97 -3.84 -10.73
CA HIS A 47 10.45 -4.50 -9.51
C HIS A 47 9.47 -5.61 -9.10
N PRO A 48 9.45 -6.73 -9.84
CA PRO A 48 8.52 -7.82 -9.51
C PRO A 48 8.75 -8.34 -8.09
N ILE A 49 7.65 -8.61 -7.39
CA ILE A 49 7.73 -9.23 -6.06
C ILE A 49 7.80 -10.74 -6.19
N THR A 50 8.40 -11.38 -5.19
CA THR A 50 8.47 -12.84 -5.13
C THR A 50 7.17 -13.42 -4.58
N ASN A 51 7.04 -14.74 -4.60
CA ASN A 51 5.87 -15.43 -4.07
C ASN A 51 5.66 -15.20 -2.57
N GLU A 52 6.73 -14.86 -1.87
CA GLU A 52 6.70 -14.67 -0.43
C GLU A 52 6.40 -13.24 -0.03
N GLN A 53 6.33 -12.35 -1.01
CA GLN A 53 6.11 -10.92 -0.79
C GLN A 53 4.70 -10.52 -1.21
N GLN A 54 4.19 -9.49 -0.58
CA GLN A 54 2.92 -8.88 -0.94
C GLN A 54 3.08 -7.36 -0.99
N ILE A 55 2.24 -6.71 -1.77
CA ILE A 55 2.11 -5.26 -1.72
C ILE A 55 0.73 -4.95 -1.16
N LEU A 56 0.68 -4.14 -0.12
CA LEU A 56 -0.56 -3.74 0.52
C LEU A 56 -0.82 -2.28 0.22
N ILE A 57 -2.06 -1.95 -0.10
CA ILE A 57 -2.51 -0.57 -0.17
C ILE A 57 -3.23 -0.25 1.11
N LEU A 58 -2.72 0.73 1.84
CA LEU A 58 -3.26 1.15 3.12
C LEU A 58 -4.01 2.46 2.95
N GLU A 59 -5.18 2.54 3.56
CA GLU A 59 -5.95 3.77 3.63
C GLU A 59 -5.79 4.37 5.02
N TYR A 60 -5.48 5.65 5.07
CA TYR A 60 -5.38 6.41 6.31
C TYR A 60 -6.52 7.41 6.39
N SER A 61 -7.10 7.55 7.55
CA SER A 61 -8.17 8.52 7.78
C SER A 61 -8.06 9.08 9.20
N ASP A 62 -8.93 10.04 9.52
CA ASP A 62 -9.04 10.57 10.88
C ASP A 62 -9.72 9.62 11.86
N GLN A 63 -10.35 8.56 11.35
CA GLN A 63 -11.05 7.57 12.17
C GLN A 63 -10.16 6.40 12.58
N TYR A 64 -9.12 6.12 11.82
CA TYR A 64 -8.20 5.03 12.10
C TYR A 64 -6.82 5.34 11.51
N GLU A 65 -5.78 4.78 12.14
CA GLU A 65 -4.42 5.02 11.67
C GLU A 65 -4.17 4.43 10.30
N SER A 66 -4.59 3.19 10.11
CA SER A 66 -4.45 2.56 8.80
C SER A 66 -5.43 1.39 8.67
N LYS A 67 -5.75 1.10 7.43
CA LYS A 67 -6.64 0.01 7.07
C LYS A 67 -6.16 -0.59 5.77
N ILE A 68 -6.01 -1.90 5.72
CA ILE A 68 -5.68 -2.58 4.46
C ILE A 68 -6.93 -2.60 3.59
N ILE A 69 -6.83 -2.06 2.38
CA ILE A 69 -7.95 -2.10 1.44
C ILE A 69 -7.68 -2.98 0.23
N GLU A 70 -6.41 -3.21 -0.11
CA GLU A 70 -6.04 -4.08 -1.21
C GLU A 70 -4.78 -4.85 -0.86
N ILE A 71 -4.72 -6.09 -1.31
CA ILE A 71 -3.52 -6.93 -1.23
C ILE A 71 -3.18 -7.38 -2.64
N CYS A 72 -1.97 -7.12 -3.06
CA CYS A 72 -1.45 -7.62 -4.32
C CYS A 72 -0.41 -8.70 -4.04
N GLN A 73 -0.66 -9.90 -4.55
CA GLN A 73 0.27 -11.00 -4.48
C GLN A 73 0.56 -11.45 -5.91
N ARG A 74 1.79 -11.26 -6.39
CA ARG A 74 2.14 -11.39 -7.80
C ARG A 74 1.33 -10.41 -8.64
N ASP A 75 0.53 -10.93 -9.56
CA ASP A 75 -0.37 -10.16 -10.43
C ASP A 75 -1.83 -10.22 -9.97
N ARG A 76 -2.08 -10.79 -8.78
CA ARG A 76 -3.41 -11.00 -8.26
C ARG A 76 -3.74 -9.93 -7.21
N TRP A 77 -4.85 -9.25 -7.40
CA TRP A 77 -5.34 -8.23 -6.49
C TRP A 77 -6.55 -8.76 -5.73
N THR A 78 -6.56 -8.54 -4.42
CA THR A 78 -7.65 -8.95 -3.55
C THR A 78 -8.09 -7.75 -2.72
N SER A 79 -9.37 -7.40 -2.81
CA SER A 79 -9.94 -6.34 -1.98
C SER A 79 -10.14 -6.83 -0.56
N VAL A 80 -9.67 -6.03 0.39
CA VAL A 80 -9.77 -6.33 1.81
C VAL A 80 -10.18 -5.05 2.52
N ALA A 81 -10.95 -5.18 3.60
CA ALA A 81 -11.31 -4.03 4.41
C ALA A 81 -11.00 -4.38 5.87
N ALA A 82 -9.71 -4.53 6.17
CA ALA A 82 -9.26 -4.98 7.47
C ALA A 82 -8.37 -3.93 8.14
N PRO A 83 -8.76 -3.40 9.32
CA PRO A 83 -7.88 -2.50 10.07
C PRO A 83 -6.59 -3.20 10.46
N ILE A 84 -5.48 -2.47 10.38
CA ILE A 84 -4.22 -2.95 10.92
C ILE A 84 -4.12 -2.43 12.34
N LYS A 85 -3.92 -3.34 13.28
CA LYS A 85 -3.59 -2.96 14.63
C LYS A 85 -2.08 -2.76 14.68
N LEU A 86 -1.68 -1.52 14.79
CA LEU A 86 -0.27 -1.20 15.03
C LEU A 86 -0.02 -1.39 16.53
N MET A 87 0.84 -2.30 16.82
CA MET A 87 1.26 -2.49 18.21
C MET A 87 2.53 -1.72 18.47
#